data_4d46e50abcf176d306f3c73966d9bd8f
#
_entry.id   4d46e50abcf176d306f3c73966d9bd8f
#
_cell.length_a   1.000
_cell.length_b   1.000
_cell.length_c   1.000
_cell.angle_alpha   90.00
_cell.angle_beta   90.00
_cell.angle_gamma   90.00
#
_symmetry.space_group_name_H-M   'P 1'
#
loop_
_entity.id
_entity.type
_entity.pdbx_description
1 polymer ?
#
loop_
_entity_poly.entity_id
_entity_poly.type
_entity_poly.pdbx_seq_one_letter_code
_entity_poly.pdbx_strand_id
1 'polypeptide(L)'
;MENEYSADQLNACNFLKDRQAREVFARLDYALKSGMHIQREHPKPGALYRFLETNFDSLKLYYADFFEMLLTKGGDDWNSYYYIDFEEGSRGNIPNNPQFRQYLKPEFILVGLLLFKVYKLDANIELNKISDFISLLYQEYEEIMGKLQLLLARVSSDTGSDFSDDKLKDIIFKAFAEFELLGWVSREEDDKDFFVYQPSFERLRQMYYPQIEGIDELLKKSAK
;
A
#
# COMPACT_ATOMS: atom_id res chain seq x y z
N MET A 1 -28.01 -36.52 -0.51
CA MET A 1 -27.65 -35.57 0.54
C MET A 1 -27.60 -34.20 -0.13
N GLU A 2 -28.69 -33.48 -0.02
CA GLU A 2 -28.76 -32.08 -0.46
C GLU A 2 -27.98 -31.26 0.56
N ASN A 3 -26.85 -30.65 0.13
CA ASN A 3 -26.16 -29.67 0.93
C ASN A 3 -27.05 -28.43 0.98
N GLU A 4 -27.80 -28.25 2.05
CA GLU A 4 -28.40 -26.98 2.40
C GLU A 4 -27.27 -26.01 2.75
N TYR A 5 -26.84 -25.21 1.76
CA TYR A 5 -26.03 -24.03 2.04
C TYR A 5 -26.81 -23.10 2.95
N SER A 6 -26.22 -22.64 4.03
CA SER A 6 -26.86 -21.67 4.92
C SER A 6 -27.27 -20.41 4.15
N ALA A 7 -28.31 -19.72 4.61
CA ALA A 7 -28.78 -18.47 3.99
C ALA A 7 -27.65 -17.43 3.86
N ASP A 8 -26.68 -17.43 4.79
CA ASP A 8 -25.51 -16.54 4.80
C ASP A 8 -24.52 -16.87 3.68
N GLN A 9 -24.30 -18.15 3.36
CA GLN A 9 -23.45 -18.58 2.24
C GLN A 9 -24.05 -18.19 0.88
N LEU A 10 -25.40 -18.20 0.75
CA LEU A 10 -26.08 -17.69 -0.42
C LEU A 10 -25.90 -16.18 -0.60
N ASN A 11 -25.77 -15.43 0.48
CA ASN A 11 -25.53 -13.99 0.45
C ASN A 11 -24.10 -13.64 0.03
N ALA A 12 -23.10 -14.44 0.37
CA ALA A 12 -21.71 -14.24 -0.03
C ALA A 12 -21.49 -14.22 -1.55
N CYS A 13 -22.34 -14.88 -2.32
CA CYS A 13 -22.24 -14.95 -3.78
C CYS A 13 -23.23 -14.02 -4.52
N ASN A 14 -23.96 -13.13 -3.83
CA ASN A 14 -24.94 -12.27 -4.47
C ASN A 14 -24.34 -11.32 -5.51
N PHE A 15 -23.09 -10.89 -5.35
CA PHE A 15 -22.39 -10.06 -6.33
C PHE A 15 -22.30 -10.71 -7.72
N LEU A 16 -22.38 -12.04 -7.82
CA LEU A 16 -22.37 -12.76 -9.10
C LEU A 16 -23.64 -12.52 -9.93
N LYS A 17 -24.72 -12.01 -9.32
CA LYS A 17 -25.97 -11.63 -10.00
C LYS A 17 -25.84 -10.26 -10.68
N ASP A 18 -24.85 -9.45 -10.30
CA ASP A 18 -24.57 -8.18 -10.97
C ASP A 18 -24.12 -8.45 -12.42
N ARG A 19 -24.70 -7.70 -13.36
CA ARG A 19 -24.38 -7.84 -14.79
C ARG A 19 -22.90 -7.57 -15.10
N GLN A 20 -22.26 -6.73 -14.30
CA GLN A 20 -20.85 -6.37 -14.45
C GLN A 20 -19.90 -7.43 -13.85
N ALA A 21 -20.41 -8.37 -13.05
CA ALA A 21 -19.57 -9.35 -12.35
C ALA A 21 -18.63 -10.11 -13.31
N ARG A 22 -19.12 -10.52 -14.47
CA ARG A 22 -18.31 -11.28 -15.46
C ARG A 22 -17.14 -10.51 -16.03
N GLU A 23 -17.24 -9.19 -16.12
CA GLU A 23 -16.23 -8.31 -16.72
C GLU A 23 -15.27 -7.76 -15.67
N VAL A 24 -15.75 -7.56 -14.44
CA VAL A 24 -15.05 -6.76 -13.43
C VAL A 24 -14.47 -7.62 -12.32
N PHE A 25 -15.20 -8.67 -11.87
CA PHE A 25 -14.84 -9.38 -10.63
C PHE A 25 -13.44 -10.01 -10.66
N ALA A 26 -13.06 -10.69 -11.74
CA ALA A 26 -11.73 -11.31 -11.80
C ALA A 26 -10.60 -10.28 -11.64
N ARG A 27 -10.71 -9.13 -12.29
CA ARG A 27 -9.72 -8.03 -12.18
C ARG A 27 -9.70 -7.45 -10.77
N LEU A 28 -10.87 -7.27 -10.15
CA LEU A 28 -11.01 -6.81 -8.78
C LEU A 28 -10.37 -7.79 -7.79
N ASP A 29 -10.67 -9.09 -7.94
CA ASP A 29 -10.17 -10.14 -7.05
C ASP A 29 -8.64 -10.22 -7.08
N TYR A 30 -8.05 -10.22 -8.27
CA TYR A 30 -6.59 -10.18 -8.40
C TYR A 30 -5.98 -8.90 -7.82
N ALA A 31 -6.57 -7.74 -8.09
CA ALA A 31 -6.09 -6.47 -7.57
C ALA A 31 -6.09 -6.45 -6.04
N LEU A 32 -7.21 -6.82 -5.41
CA LEU A 32 -7.32 -6.86 -3.95
C LEU A 32 -6.36 -7.88 -3.33
N LYS A 33 -6.25 -9.09 -3.88
CA LYS A 33 -5.34 -10.14 -3.39
C LYS A 33 -3.87 -9.81 -3.59
N SER A 34 -3.52 -8.95 -4.55
CA SER A 34 -2.16 -8.41 -4.71
C SER A 34 -1.84 -7.26 -3.75
N GLY A 35 -2.77 -6.89 -2.87
CA GLY A 35 -2.58 -5.80 -1.90
C GLY A 35 -2.93 -4.42 -2.43
N MET A 36 -3.47 -4.32 -3.65
CA MET A 36 -3.88 -3.04 -4.22
C MET A 36 -5.08 -2.46 -3.45
N HIS A 37 -5.01 -1.17 -3.16
CA HIS A 37 -6.13 -0.40 -2.63
C HIS A 37 -6.98 0.13 -3.79
N ILE A 38 -8.26 -0.21 -3.80
CA ILE A 38 -9.20 0.24 -4.83
C ILE A 38 -9.81 1.56 -4.38
N GLN A 39 -9.49 2.63 -5.07
CA GLN A 39 -9.87 3.99 -4.71
C GLN A 39 -10.91 4.57 -5.63
N ARG A 40 -11.57 5.60 -5.14
CA ARG A 40 -12.46 6.42 -5.95
C ARG A 40 -11.62 7.31 -6.86
N GLU A 41 -11.60 7.00 -8.15
CA GLU A 41 -10.98 7.85 -9.16
C GLU A 41 -11.78 9.15 -9.36
N HIS A 42 -11.12 10.23 -9.71
CA HIS A 42 -11.73 11.51 -10.04
C HIS A 42 -11.61 11.81 -11.54
N PRO A 43 -12.59 12.47 -12.13
CA PRO A 43 -13.86 12.97 -11.57
C PRO A 43 -14.94 11.90 -11.43
N LYS A 44 -14.75 10.69 -11.99
CA LYS A 44 -15.73 9.60 -11.95
C LYS A 44 -15.10 8.33 -11.40
N PRO A 45 -15.78 7.63 -10.49
CA PRO A 45 -15.26 6.37 -9.96
C PRO A 45 -15.10 5.33 -11.07
N GLY A 46 -13.96 4.62 -11.07
CA GLY A 46 -13.64 3.54 -11.99
C GLY A 46 -14.58 2.33 -11.84
N ALA A 47 -14.55 1.43 -12.82
CA ALA A 47 -15.44 0.26 -12.82
C ALA A 47 -15.22 -0.65 -11.62
N LEU A 48 -13.97 -0.85 -11.19
CA LEU A 48 -13.64 -1.68 -10.01
C LEU A 48 -14.25 -1.10 -8.74
N TYR A 49 -14.09 0.22 -8.53
CA TYR A 49 -14.63 0.91 -7.36
C TYR A 49 -16.15 0.82 -7.31
N ARG A 50 -16.85 1.17 -8.42
CA ARG A 50 -18.32 1.11 -8.47
C ARG A 50 -18.87 -0.28 -8.20
N PHE A 51 -18.27 -1.30 -8.81
CA PHE A 51 -18.68 -2.67 -8.61
C PHE A 51 -18.49 -3.10 -7.14
N LEU A 52 -17.36 -2.74 -6.55
CA LEU A 52 -17.05 -3.03 -5.16
C LEU A 52 -17.98 -2.29 -4.21
N GLU A 53 -18.23 -0.99 -4.43
CA GLU A 53 -19.14 -0.17 -3.62
C GLU A 53 -20.57 -0.72 -3.65
N THR A 54 -21.05 -1.11 -4.84
CA THR A 54 -22.42 -1.69 -5.02
C THR A 54 -22.57 -3.04 -4.35
N ASN A 55 -21.52 -3.86 -4.36
CA ASN A 55 -21.57 -5.26 -3.91
C ASN A 55 -20.80 -5.49 -2.60
N PHE A 56 -20.52 -4.44 -1.84
CA PHE A 56 -19.57 -4.48 -0.71
C PHE A 56 -19.93 -5.55 0.32
N ASP A 57 -21.17 -5.61 0.77
CA ASP A 57 -21.58 -6.56 1.82
C ASP A 57 -21.45 -8.02 1.37
N SER A 58 -21.82 -8.31 0.14
CA SER A 58 -21.70 -9.64 -0.45
C SER A 58 -20.22 -10.03 -0.66
N LEU A 59 -19.40 -9.11 -1.15
CA LEU A 59 -17.97 -9.34 -1.33
C LEU A 59 -17.24 -9.48 0.02
N LYS A 60 -17.66 -8.73 1.04
CA LYS A 60 -17.11 -8.84 2.40
C LYS A 60 -17.32 -10.25 2.96
N LEU A 61 -18.54 -10.79 2.81
CA LEU A 61 -18.84 -12.17 3.21
C LEU A 61 -18.06 -13.17 2.36
N TYR A 62 -17.93 -12.95 1.04
CA TYR A 62 -17.18 -13.82 0.15
C TYR A 62 -15.72 -13.93 0.57
N TYR A 63 -15.05 -12.82 0.86
CA TYR A 63 -13.65 -12.85 1.28
C TYR A 63 -13.48 -13.46 2.68
N ALA A 64 -14.41 -13.20 3.60
CA ALA A 64 -14.38 -13.78 4.94
C ALA A 64 -14.58 -15.31 4.90
N ASP A 65 -15.63 -15.78 4.25
CA ASP A 65 -16.05 -17.18 4.28
C ASP A 65 -15.10 -18.10 3.50
N PHE A 66 -14.59 -17.64 2.36
CA PHE A 66 -13.77 -18.47 1.47
C PHE A 66 -12.26 -18.31 1.66
N PHE A 67 -11.82 -17.16 2.18
CA PHE A 67 -10.39 -16.84 2.25
C PHE A 67 -9.90 -16.43 3.64
N GLU A 68 -10.80 -16.29 4.62
CA GLU A 68 -10.48 -15.73 5.94
C GLU A 68 -9.78 -14.36 5.84
N MET A 69 -10.26 -13.55 4.90
CA MET A 69 -9.76 -12.20 4.62
C MET A 69 -10.82 -11.16 4.96
N LEU A 70 -10.38 -10.01 5.45
CA LEU A 70 -11.24 -8.89 5.79
C LEU A 70 -11.26 -7.87 4.67
N LEU A 71 -12.34 -7.83 3.87
CA LEU A 71 -12.54 -6.72 2.95
C LEU A 71 -12.95 -5.49 3.76
N THR A 72 -12.10 -4.48 3.78
CA THR A 72 -12.21 -3.30 4.63
C THR A 72 -12.33 -2.03 3.79
N LYS A 73 -13.11 -1.06 4.30
CA LYS A 73 -13.23 0.28 3.76
C LYS A 73 -12.45 1.25 4.65
N GLY A 74 -11.57 2.04 4.05
CA GLY A 74 -10.87 3.16 4.68
C GLY A 74 -11.29 4.49 4.07
N GLY A 75 -10.90 5.59 4.74
CA GLY A 75 -11.28 6.93 4.32
C GLY A 75 -12.77 7.21 4.44
N ASP A 76 -13.15 8.41 4.05
CA ASP A 76 -14.54 8.90 4.07
C ASP A 76 -14.91 9.56 2.73
N ASP A 77 -16.19 9.54 2.39
CA ASP A 77 -16.78 10.17 1.21
C ASP A 77 -15.92 10.06 -0.06
N TRP A 78 -15.32 11.19 -0.48
CA TRP A 78 -14.51 11.31 -1.69
C TRP A 78 -13.13 10.64 -1.57
N ASN A 79 -12.64 10.44 -0.34
CA ASN A 79 -11.35 9.82 -0.04
C ASN A 79 -11.47 8.33 0.31
N SER A 80 -12.63 7.72 0.06
CA SER A 80 -12.84 6.33 0.39
C SER A 80 -12.05 5.39 -0.51
N TYR A 81 -11.54 4.32 0.08
CA TYR A 81 -10.81 3.26 -0.59
C TYR A 81 -11.12 1.91 0.07
N TYR A 82 -10.89 0.83 -0.65
CA TYR A 82 -11.12 -0.54 -0.19
C TYR A 82 -9.85 -1.36 -0.32
N TYR A 83 -9.63 -2.26 0.62
CA TYR A 83 -8.46 -3.12 0.67
C TYR A 83 -8.75 -4.43 1.41
N ILE A 84 -7.90 -5.42 1.24
CA ILE A 84 -7.91 -6.63 2.04
C ILE A 84 -7.03 -6.42 3.27
N ASP A 85 -7.58 -6.79 4.43
CA ASP A 85 -6.87 -6.89 5.69
C ASP A 85 -6.96 -8.32 6.25
N PHE A 86 -6.29 -8.57 7.35
CA PHE A 86 -6.30 -9.85 8.04
C PHE A 86 -6.56 -9.63 9.53
N GLU A 87 -7.15 -10.61 10.19
CA GLU A 87 -7.22 -10.61 11.65
C GLU A 87 -5.82 -10.65 12.26
N GLU A 88 -5.67 -10.10 13.46
CA GLU A 88 -4.38 -10.07 14.15
C GLU A 88 -3.83 -11.49 14.31
N GLY A 89 -2.60 -11.70 13.84
CA GLY A 89 -1.94 -13.02 13.86
C GLY A 89 -2.43 -14.00 12.79
N SER A 90 -3.47 -13.67 12.03
CA SER A 90 -3.95 -14.45 10.89
C SER A 90 -3.27 -14.03 9.59
N ARG A 91 -3.30 -14.91 8.62
CA ARG A 91 -2.86 -14.66 7.24
C ARG A 91 -3.91 -15.15 6.24
N GLY A 92 -5.11 -15.40 6.71
CA GLY A 92 -6.16 -16.02 5.92
C GLY A 92 -5.76 -17.40 5.36
N ASN A 93 -6.56 -17.91 4.47
CA ASN A 93 -6.31 -19.18 3.77
C ASN A 93 -5.34 -19.04 2.58
N ILE A 94 -4.36 -18.12 2.67
CA ILE A 94 -3.32 -18.00 1.64
C ILE A 94 -2.32 -19.14 1.79
N PRO A 95 -2.04 -19.90 0.72
CA PRO A 95 -1.05 -20.97 0.76
C PRO A 95 0.31 -20.49 1.27
N ASN A 96 1.01 -21.33 2.03
CA ASN A 96 2.32 -20.99 2.62
C ASN A 96 3.47 -20.82 1.60
N ASN A 97 3.21 -21.06 0.33
CA ASN A 97 4.20 -20.89 -0.71
C ASN A 97 4.54 -19.39 -0.88
N PRO A 98 5.82 -18.98 -0.83
CA PRO A 98 6.26 -17.59 -1.03
C PRO A 98 5.75 -16.96 -2.33
N GLN A 99 5.46 -17.75 -3.37
CA GLN A 99 4.91 -17.28 -4.65
C GLN A 99 3.53 -16.62 -4.52
N PHE A 100 2.77 -16.93 -3.46
CA PHE A 100 1.45 -16.34 -3.21
C PHE A 100 1.48 -15.20 -2.20
N ARG A 101 2.68 -14.76 -1.77
CA ARG A 101 2.87 -13.74 -0.75
C ARG A 101 3.82 -12.68 -1.26
N GLN A 102 3.31 -11.48 -1.42
CA GLN A 102 4.14 -10.31 -1.64
C GLN A 102 4.28 -9.57 -0.31
N TYR A 103 5.52 -9.29 0.06
CA TYR A 103 5.83 -8.45 1.20
C TYR A 103 6.48 -7.18 0.69
N LEU A 104 5.97 -6.04 1.14
CA LEU A 104 6.68 -4.80 0.91
C LEU A 104 8.04 -4.89 1.58
N LYS A 105 9.10 -4.64 0.82
CA LYS A 105 10.46 -4.73 1.34
C LYS A 105 10.67 -3.73 2.46
N PRO A 106 11.43 -4.09 3.52
CA PRO A 106 11.66 -3.19 4.64
C PRO A 106 12.26 -1.84 4.24
N GLU A 107 13.16 -1.82 3.23
CA GLU A 107 13.70 -0.57 2.68
C GLU A 107 12.63 0.32 2.06
N PHE A 108 11.61 -0.26 1.43
CA PHE A 108 10.49 0.49 0.85
C PHE A 108 9.55 1.02 1.95
N ILE A 109 9.33 0.24 3.01
CA ILE A 109 8.60 0.72 4.20
C ILE A 109 9.30 1.95 4.76
N LEU A 110 10.62 1.92 4.93
CA LEU A 110 11.38 3.05 5.44
C LEU A 110 11.25 4.29 4.54
N VAL A 111 11.34 4.13 3.22
CA VAL A 111 11.08 5.23 2.26
C VAL A 111 9.66 5.78 2.43
N GLY A 112 8.67 4.92 2.59
CA GLY A 112 7.28 5.32 2.82
C GLY A 112 7.09 6.10 4.13
N LEU A 113 7.74 5.68 5.22
CA LEU A 113 7.71 6.39 6.51
C LEU A 113 8.32 7.79 6.42
N LEU A 114 9.45 7.93 5.71
CA LEU A 114 10.08 9.22 5.46
C LEU A 114 9.20 10.11 4.58
N LEU A 115 8.63 9.55 3.52
CA LEU A 115 7.72 10.27 2.64
C LEU A 115 6.48 10.74 3.40
N PHE A 116 5.91 9.87 4.26
CA PHE A 116 4.77 10.24 5.09
C PHE A 116 5.12 11.36 6.07
N LYS A 117 6.30 11.28 6.72
CA LYS A 117 6.77 12.33 7.62
C LYS A 117 6.83 13.67 6.90
N VAL A 118 7.53 13.73 5.77
CA VAL A 118 7.68 14.95 4.96
C VAL A 118 6.31 15.49 4.54
N TYR A 119 5.43 14.62 4.04
CA TYR A 119 4.13 15.04 3.50
C TYR A 119 3.13 15.52 4.55
N LYS A 120 3.09 14.87 5.71
CA LYS A 120 2.03 15.11 6.72
C LYS A 120 2.50 15.87 7.96
N LEU A 121 3.74 15.67 8.39
CA LEU A 121 4.24 16.24 9.63
C LEU A 121 5.01 17.54 9.36
N ASP A 122 5.76 17.61 8.27
CA ASP A 122 6.51 18.81 7.89
C ASP A 122 5.71 19.74 6.94
N ALA A 123 4.44 19.69 7.00
CA ALA A 123 3.25 20.22 6.31
C ALA A 123 3.38 21.44 5.36
N ASN A 124 4.57 21.92 5.05
CA ASN A 124 4.79 23.10 4.20
C ASN A 124 5.31 22.75 2.79
N ILE A 125 5.40 21.46 2.46
CA ILE A 125 6.08 21.03 1.24
C ILE A 125 5.09 20.25 0.37
N GLU A 126 4.65 20.89 -0.71
CA GLU A 126 3.94 20.20 -1.79
C GLU A 126 4.95 19.41 -2.63
N LEU A 127 5.18 18.15 -2.24
CA LEU A 127 6.00 17.24 -3.03
C LEU A 127 5.12 16.53 -4.06
N ASN A 128 5.51 16.67 -5.31
CA ASN A 128 4.91 15.97 -6.44
C ASN A 128 5.93 15.33 -7.38
N LYS A 129 7.24 15.44 -7.06
CA LYS A 129 8.32 14.77 -7.79
C LYS A 129 9.22 13.97 -6.88
N ILE A 130 9.61 12.79 -7.35
CA ILE A 130 10.53 11.91 -6.63
C ILE A 130 11.91 12.56 -6.49
N SER A 131 12.36 13.25 -7.53
CA SER A 131 13.62 14.01 -7.53
C SER A 131 13.64 15.11 -6.47
N ASP A 132 12.52 15.80 -6.24
CA ASP A 132 12.39 16.83 -5.21
C ASP A 132 12.43 16.20 -3.82
N PHE A 133 11.76 15.05 -3.62
CA PHE A 133 11.85 14.29 -2.38
C PHE A 133 13.29 13.85 -2.08
N ILE A 134 14.00 13.34 -3.08
CA ILE A 134 15.43 12.97 -2.93
C ILE A 134 16.24 14.19 -2.55
N SER A 135 16.06 15.31 -3.24
CA SER A 135 16.80 16.56 -2.98
C SER A 135 16.55 17.07 -1.56
N LEU A 136 15.30 16.99 -1.09
CA LEU A 136 14.93 17.36 0.27
C LEU A 136 15.61 16.49 1.31
N LEU A 137 15.68 15.16 1.08
CA LEU A 137 16.40 14.26 1.97
C LEU A 137 17.88 14.65 2.11
N TYR A 138 18.53 15.09 1.04
CA TYR A 138 19.91 15.55 1.08
C TYR A 138 20.08 16.91 1.80
N GLN A 139 19.13 17.82 1.66
CA GLN A 139 19.21 19.17 2.20
C GLN A 139 18.86 19.25 3.69
N GLU A 140 17.74 18.66 4.06
CA GLU A 140 17.20 18.80 5.43
C GLU A 140 17.57 17.64 6.36
N TYR A 141 17.99 16.52 5.78
CA TYR A 141 18.33 15.32 6.55
C TYR A 141 19.81 14.95 6.39
N GLU A 142 20.69 15.91 6.03
CA GLU A 142 22.13 15.68 5.81
C GLU A 142 22.81 14.98 7.00
N GLU A 143 22.52 15.41 8.24
CA GLU A 143 23.05 14.75 9.45
C GLU A 143 22.57 13.31 9.62
N ILE A 144 21.45 12.97 8.99
CA ILE A 144 20.79 11.68 9.08
C ILE A 144 21.09 10.81 7.85
N MET A 145 21.54 11.42 6.75
CA MET A 145 21.74 10.71 5.47
C MET A 145 22.72 9.55 5.58
N GLY A 146 23.86 9.73 6.23
CA GLY A 146 24.81 8.63 6.46
C GLY A 146 24.17 7.48 7.27
N LYS A 147 23.31 7.80 8.23
CA LYS A 147 22.58 6.83 9.04
C LYS A 147 21.46 6.15 8.25
N LEU A 148 20.76 6.91 7.41
CA LEU A 148 19.75 6.39 6.50
C LEU A 148 20.37 5.41 5.51
N GLN A 149 21.48 5.75 4.91
CA GLN A 149 22.25 4.87 4.01
C GLN A 149 22.69 3.58 4.72
N LEU A 150 23.23 3.67 5.95
CA LEU A 150 23.60 2.50 6.75
C LEU A 150 22.38 1.63 7.09
N LEU A 151 21.25 2.24 7.41
CA LEU A 151 20.00 1.54 7.74
C LEU A 151 19.45 0.83 6.52
N LEU A 152 19.41 1.51 5.38
CA LEU A 152 19.00 0.94 4.10
C LEU A 152 19.94 -0.19 3.64
N ALA A 153 21.26 -0.03 3.79
CA ALA A 153 22.22 -1.08 3.47
C ALA A 153 22.01 -2.33 4.34
N ARG A 154 21.76 -2.17 5.64
CA ARG A 154 21.48 -3.29 6.55
C ARG A 154 20.18 -4.00 6.20
N VAL A 155 19.15 -3.23 5.88
CA VAL A 155 17.80 -3.73 5.61
C VAL A 155 17.70 -4.39 4.24
N SER A 156 18.42 -3.87 3.23
CA SER A 156 18.48 -4.46 1.88
C SER A 156 19.39 -5.70 1.79
N SER A 157 20.00 -6.12 2.92
CA SER A 157 20.98 -7.23 2.95
C SER A 157 22.18 -7.01 2.03
N ASP A 158 22.45 -5.77 1.65
CA ASP A 158 23.58 -5.39 0.82
C ASP A 158 24.81 -5.18 1.73
N THR A 159 25.63 -6.20 1.87
CA THR A 159 26.82 -6.20 2.74
C THR A 159 28.01 -5.48 2.11
N GLY A 160 27.81 -4.84 0.95
CA GLY A 160 28.85 -4.07 0.27
C GLY A 160 29.16 -2.75 1.00
N SER A 161 30.46 -2.46 1.19
CA SER A 161 30.98 -1.29 1.91
C SER A 161 30.65 0.07 1.25
N ASP A 162 30.08 0.08 0.05
CA ASP A 162 29.80 1.28 -0.72
C ASP A 162 28.31 1.38 -1.08
N PHE A 163 27.49 1.78 -0.09
CA PHE A 163 26.13 2.20 -0.38
C PHE A 163 26.17 3.59 -1.02
N SER A 164 26.17 3.63 -2.36
CA SER A 164 26.28 4.86 -3.14
C SER A 164 24.97 5.64 -3.19
N ASP A 165 25.06 6.94 -3.48
CA ASP A 165 23.90 7.80 -3.72
C ASP A 165 23.01 7.28 -4.86
N ASP A 166 23.60 6.65 -5.88
CA ASP A 166 22.85 6.07 -6.99
C ASP A 166 22.02 4.85 -6.54
N LYS A 167 22.53 4.04 -5.60
CA LYS A 167 21.75 2.94 -5.00
C LYS A 167 20.59 3.48 -4.17
N LEU A 168 20.79 4.57 -3.42
CA LEU A 168 19.71 5.21 -2.68
C LEU A 168 18.60 5.69 -3.60
N LYS A 169 18.96 6.40 -4.68
CA LYS A 169 18.01 6.84 -5.70
C LYS A 169 17.23 5.66 -6.29
N ASP A 170 17.91 4.59 -6.67
CA ASP A 170 17.32 3.38 -7.24
C ASP A 170 16.31 2.73 -6.27
N ILE A 171 16.64 2.64 -4.97
CA ILE A 171 15.72 2.14 -3.94
C ILE A 171 14.48 3.03 -3.84
N ILE A 172 14.64 4.36 -3.83
CA ILE A 172 13.52 5.29 -3.75
C ILE A 172 12.61 5.16 -4.98
N PHE A 173 13.15 5.16 -6.19
CA PHE A 173 12.35 4.98 -7.41
C PHE A 173 11.61 3.62 -7.43
N LYS A 174 12.25 2.55 -6.97
CA LYS A 174 11.61 1.23 -6.83
C LYS A 174 10.52 1.22 -5.77
N ALA A 175 10.73 1.92 -4.65
CA ALA A 175 9.71 2.07 -3.62
C ALA A 175 8.46 2.77 -4.16
N PHE A 176 8.62 3.86 -4.94
CA PHE A 176 7.49 4.53 -5.58
C PHE A 176 6.78 3.66 -6.63
N ALA A 177 7.50 2.78 -7.33
CA ALA A 177 6.88 1.80 -8.20
C ALA A 177 5.99 0.81 -7.43
N GLU A 178 6.45 0.34 -6.28
CA GLU A 178 5.63 -0.51 -5.40
C GLU A 178 4.45 0.25 -4.78
N PHE A 179 4.64 1.53 -4.40
CA PHE A 179 3.55 2.36 -3.89
C PHE A 179 2.46 2.60 -4.94
N GLU A 180 2.84 2.71 -6.21
CA GLU A 180 1.88 2.78 -7.32
C GLU A 180 1.10 1.46 -7.46
N LEU A 181 1.76 0.31 -7.39
CA LEU A 181 1.10 -1.01 -7.42
C LEU A 181 0.13 -1.20 -6.24
N LEU A 182 0.47 -0.67 -5.07
CA LEU A 182 -0.41 -0.69 -3.89
C LEU A 182 -1.54 0.33 -3.98
N GLY A 183 -1.49 1.26 -4.92
CA GLY A 183 -2.44 2.35 -5.05
C GLY A 183 -2.23 3.47 -4.02
N TRP A 184 -1.07 3.58 -3.39
CA TRP A 184 -0.73 4.65 -2.43
C TRP A 184 -0.34 5.95 -3.11
N VAL A 185 0.21 5.86 -4.30
CA VAL A 185 0.47 6.98 -5.20
C VAL A 185 -0.01 6.62 -6.59
N SER A 186 -0.24 7.63 -7.43
CA SER A 186 -0.34 7.47 -8.88
C SER A 186 0.80 8.21 -9.53
N ARG A 187 1.35 7.67 -10.64
CA ARG A 187 2.40 8.30 -11.43
C ARG A 187 1.92 8.48 -12.85
N GLU A 188 2.41 9.52 -13.53
CA GLU A 188 2.11 9.75 -14.93
C GLU A 188 2.85 8.73 -15.82
N GLU A 189 2.23 8.35 -16.95
CA GLU A 189 2.87 7.40 -17.89
C GLU A 189 4.11 8.00 -18.54
N ASP A 190 4.05 9.28 -18.90
CA ASP A 190 5.10 10.00 -19.62
C ASP A 190 6.15 10.62 -18.69
N ASP A 191 5.83 10.82 -17.41
CA ASP A 191 6.75 11.36 -16.40
C ASP A 191 6.73 10.51 -15.12
N LYS A 192 7.60 9.51 -15.07
CA LYS A 192 7.71 8.62 -13.90
C LYS A 192 8.31 9.27 -12.65
N ASP A 193 8.82 10.49 -12.78
CA ASP A 193 9.25 11.30 -11.64
C ASP A 193 8.06 11.99 -10.94
N PHE A 194 7.02 12.34 -11.70
CA PHE A 194 5.82 12.97 -11.15
C PHE A 194 4.93 11.95 -10.44
N PHE A 195 4.43 12.31 -9.26
CA PHE A 195 3.47 11.50 -8.51
C PHE A 195 2.41 12.34 -7.79
N VAL A 196 1.28 11.70 -7.52
CA VAL A 196 0.18 12.27 -6.72
C VAL A 196 -0.15 11.27 -5.60
N TYR A 197 -0.23 11.78 -4.37
CA TYR A 197 -0.68 10.97 -3.22
C TYR A 197 -2.13 10.54 -3.40
N GLN A 198 -2.38 9.29 -3.06
CA GLN A 198 -3.71 8.73 -3.06
C GLN A 198 -4.26 8.64 -1.62
N PRO A 199 -5.58 8.68 -1.41
CA PRO A 199 -6.19 8.60 -0.08
C PRO A 199 -5.72 7.39 0.73
N SER A 200 -5.50 6.26 0.07
CA SER A 200 -5.03 5.02 0.70
C SER A 200 -3.60 5.09 1.25
N PHE A 201 -2.81 6.11 0.91
CA PHE A 201 -1.50 6.33 1.52
C PHE A 201 -1.58 6.50 3.05
N GLU A 202 -2.74 6.95 3.55
CA GLU A 202 -3.05 7.02 4.98
C GLU A 202 -3.00 5.64 5.67
N ARG A 203 -3.13 4.53 4.92
CA ARG A 203 -2.98 3.18 5.45
C ARG A 203 -1.59 2.93 6.02
N LEU A 204 -0.54 3.51 5.42
CA LEU A 204 0.82 3.42 5.95
C LEU A 204 0.90 3.98 7.37
N ARG A 205 0.26 5.12 7.64
CA ARG A 205 0.18 5.71 8.99
C ARG A 205 -0.53 4.77 9.95
N GLN A 206 -1.67 4.22 9.56
CA GLN A 206 -2.44 3.32 10.43
C GLN A 206 -1.61 2.10 10.85
N MET A 207 -0.81 1.53 9.93
CA MET A 207 0.03 0.36 10.21
C MET A 207 1.28 0.70 11.04
N TYR A 208 1.87 1.88 10.87
CA TYR A 208 3.20 2.22 11.36
C TYR A 208 3.24 3.53 12.17
N TYR A 209 2.13 3.95 12.75
CA TYR A 209 2.05 5.24 13.48
C TYR A 209 3.16 5.41 14.54
N PRO A 210 3.43 4.43 15.43
CA PRO A 210 4.49 4.56 16.42
C PRO A 210 5.89 4.73 15.80
N GLN A 211 6.13 4.07 14.66
CA GLN A 211 7.40 4.15 13.95
C GLN A 211 7.56 5.50 13.23
N ILE A 212 6.47 6.08 12.74
CA ILE A 212 6.48 7.40 12.11
C ILE A 212 6.81 8.48 13.15
N GLU A 213 6.16 8.47 14.31
CA GLU A 213 6.46 9.42 15.39
C GLU A 213 7.88 9.25 15.93
N GLY A 214 8.36 8.01 16.03
CA GLY A 214 9.69 7.68 16.52
C GLY A 214 10.80 7.68 15.45
N ILE A 215 10.53 8.06 14.20
CA ILE A 215 11.49 7.89 13.11
C ILE A 215 12.80 8.65 13.34
N ASP A 216 12.74 9.86 13.91
CA ASP A 216 13.93 10.64 14.26
C ASP A 216 14.79 9.94 15.32
N GLU A 217 14.15 9.29 16.29
CA GLU A 217 14.86 8.49 17.30
C GLU A 217 15.45 7.20 16.72
N LEU A 218 14.70 6.55 15.82
CA LEU A 218 15.19 5.36 15.10
C LEU A 218 16.44 5.70 14.29
N LEU A 219 16.40 6.80 13.54
CA LEU A 219 17.53 7.29 12.76
C LEU A 219 18.73 7.71 13.65
N LYS A 220 18.47 8.26 14.85
CA LYS A 220 19.52 8.61 15.83
C LYS A 220 20.13 7.38 16.51
N LYS A 221 19.34 6.36 16.85
CA LYS A 221 19.78 5.13 17.55
C LYS A 221 20.56 4.17 16.66
N SER A 222 20.27 4.13 15.35
CA SER A 222 20.95 3.25 14.39
C SER A 222 22.42 3.61 14.13
N ALA A 223 22.92 4.66 14.77
CA ALA A 223 24.29 5.17 14.66
C ALA A 223 25.25 4.69 15.76
N LYS A 224 24.79 3.88 16.69
CA LYS A 224 25.59 3.20 17.70
C LYS A 224 25.76 1.72 17.35
#